data_f8fdedec5a616256d4760fd11b13ef3b
#
_entry.id   f8fdedec5a616256d4760fd11b13ef3b
#
_cell.length_a   1.000
_cell.length_b   1.000
_cell.length_c   1.000
_cell.angle_alpha   90.00
_cell.angle_beta   90.00
_cell.angle_gamma   90.00
#
_symmetry.space_group_name_H-M   'P 1'
#
loop_
_entity.id
_entity.type
_entity.pdbx_description
1 polymer ?
#
loop_
_entity_poly.entity_id
_entity_poly.type
_entity_poly.pdbx_seq_one_letter_code
_entity_poly.pdbx_strand_id
1 'polypeptide(L)'
;MNVIEMNDGRKVDYALRKTKLTFADGTLTIDLARYQRDYTVTKDIMADGDGNLLVGANGRYYVAQVEIPPIEYEETVVEAEPMPAAESEGDGENQDGGTETRTTVERTAKPLNTDEVTLRLWSVAGFDIY
;
A
#
# COMPACT_ATOMS: atom_id res chain seq x y z
N MET A 1 -5.99 -10.11 5.13
CA MET A 1 -4.92 -10.59 4.27
C MET A 1 -5.27 -11.98 3.79
N ASN A 2 -5.11 -12.21 2.50
CA ASN A 2 -5.42 -13.50 1.90
C ASN A 2 -4.15 -14.29 1.81
N VAL A 3 -4.12 -15.48 2.44
CA VAL A 3 -2.90 -16.28 2.46
C VAL A 3 -3.09 -17.48 1.57
N ILE A 4 -2.15 -17.67 0.65
CA ILE A 4 -2.21 -18.76 -0.30
C ILE A 4 -0.93 -19.58 -0.15
N GLU A 5 -1.07 -20.84 0.17
CA GLU A 5 0.09 -21.73 0.23
C GLU A 5 0.31 -22.33 -1.15
N MET A 6 1.47 -22.04 -1.70
CA MET A 6 1.75 -22.39 -3.08
C MET A 6 2.17 -23.85 -3.23
N ASN A 7 2.64 -24.45 -2.16
CA ASN A 7 2.99 -25.85 -2.16
C ASN A 7 2.83 -26.38 -0.75
N ASP A 8 3.02 -27.67 -0.59
CA ASP A 8 2.90 -28.30 0.73
C ASP A 8 4.19 -28.14 1.49
N GLY A 9 4.10 -28.28 2.79
CA GLY A 9 5.27 -28.27 3.66
C GLY A 9 5.23 -27.10 4.63
N ARG A 10 6.27 -27.00 5.43
CA ARG A 10 6.34 -25.96 6.45
C ARG A 10 6.55 -24.61 5.78
N LYS A 11 5.84 -23.63 6.26
CA LYS A 11 5.97 -22.27 5.76
C LYS A 11 6.63 -21.40 6.83
N VAL A 12 7.17 -20.26 6.39
CA VAL A 12 7.77 -19.33 7.32
C VAL A 12 6.68 -18.75 8.22
N ASP A 13 7.02 -18.52 9.46
CA ASP A 13 6.10 -17.85 10.37
C ASP A 13 5.91 -16.42 9.95
N TYR A 14 4.70 -15.93 10.06
CA TYR A 14 4.40 -14.54 9.74
C TYR A 14 3.37 -14.00 10.70
N ALA A 15 3.37 -12.70 10.86
CA ALA A 15 2.37 -12.01 11.65
C ALA A 15 2.11 -10.66 11.02
N LEU A 16 0.84 -10.30 10.96
CA LEU A 16 0.44 -9.00 10.45
C LEU A 16 -0.09 -8.18 11.60
N ARG A 17 0.50 -7.00 11.81
CA ARG A 17 0.03 -6.10 12.84
C ARG A 17 -0.13 -4.75 12.20
N LYS A 18 -1.37 -4.29 12.08
CA LYS A 18 -1.70 -3.07 11.34
C LYS A 18 -1.20 -3.25 9.91
N THR A 19 -0.25 -2.43 9.48
CA THR A 19 0.27 -2.55 8.12
C THR A 19 1.66 -3.18 8.09
N LYS A 20 2.15 -3.68 9.22
CA LYS A 20 3.48 -4.26 9.30
C LYS A 20 3.39 -5.77 9.26
N LEU A 21 4.07 -6.35 8.30
CA LEU A 21 4.13 -7.79 8.13
C LEU A 21 5.51 -8.26 8.56
N THR A 22 5.55 -9.18 9.51
CA THR A 22 6.78 -9.68 10.09
C THR A 22 6.94 -11.15 9.77
N PHE A 23 8.13 -11.54 9.39
CA PHE A 23 8.44 -12.92 9.06
C PHE A 23 9.50 -13.47 10.00
N ALA A 24 9.45 -14.77 10.20
CA ALA A 24 10.49 -15.51 10.93
C ALA A 24 10.73 -14.92 12.32
N ASP A 25 9.63 -14.72 13.03
CA ASP A 25 9.66 -14.28 14.43
C ASP A 25 10.47 -13.00 14.60
N GLY A 26 10.22 -12.05 13.71
CA GLY A 26 10.84 -10.73 13.84
C GLY A 26 12.11 -10.55 13.05
N THR A 27 12.56 -11.58 12.35
CA THR A 27 13.79 -11.45 11.58
C THR A 27 13.65 -10.44 10.46
N LEU A 28 12.50 -10.38 9.83
CA LEU A 28 12.25 -9.43 8.74
C LEU A 28 10.89 -8.80 8.93
N THR A 29 10.85 -7.48 8.96
CA THR A 29 9.60 -6.75 9.06
C THR A 29 9.50 -5.78 7.90
N ILE A 30 8.36 -5.78 7.22
CA ILE A 30 8.11 -4.82 6.16
C ILE A 30 6.83 -4.08 6.48
N ASP A 31 6.83 -2.79 6.15
CA ASP A 31 5.63 -1.97 6.32
C ASP A 31 4.97 -1.88 4.96
N LEU A 32 3.86 -2.58 4.81
CA LEU A 32 3.19 -2.69 3.53
C LEU A 32 2.72 -1.34 3.02
N ALA A 33 2.33 -0.47 3.93
CA ALA A 33 1.84 0.84 3.53
C ALA A 33 2.93 1.67 2.86
N ARG A 34 4.18 1.43 3.24
CA ARG A 34 5.29 2.19 2.64
C ARG A 34 5.58 1.74 1.22
N TYR A 35 5.21 0.51 0.89
CA TYR A 35 5.43 0.00 -0.46
C TYR A 35 4.25 0.24 -1.38
N GLN A 36 3.13 0.69 -0.84
CA GLN A 36 1.94 0.88 -1.65
C GLN A 36 2.13 2.03 -2.63
N ARG A 37 1.67 1.82 -3.85
CA ARG A 37 1.77 2.82 -4.91
C ARG A 37 0.41 2.91 -5.61
N ASP A 38 0.33 3.68 -6.66
CA ASP A 38 -0.92 3.84 -7.42
C ASP A 38 -1.20 2.63 -8.30
N TYR A 39 -0.40 1.61 -8.18
CA TYR A 39 -0.57 0.38 -8.94
C TYR A 39 -0.26 -0.78 -8.03
N THR A 40 -0.62 -1.98 -8.45
CA THR A 40 -0.36 -3.18 -7.65
C THR A 40 1.14 -3.41 -7.54
N VAL A 41 1.62 -3.60 -6.32
CA VAL A 41 3.03 -3.83 -6.07
C VAL A 41 3.19 -5.25 -5.56
N THR A 42 4.16 -5.95 -6.12
CA THR A 42 4.48 -7.30 -5.68
C THR A 42 5.90 -7.29 -5.14
N LYS A 43 6.07 -7.78 -3.92
CA LYS A 43 7.38 -7.87 -3.29
C LYS A 43 7.70 -9.32 -3.01
N ASP A 44 8.87 -9.75 -3.44
CA ASP A 44 9.32 -11.10 -3.19
C ASP A 44 10.11 -11.13 -1.89
N ILE A 45 9.84 -12.13 -1.08
CA ILE A 45 10.61 -12.40 0.13
C ILE A 45 11.35 -13.69 -0.16
N MET A 46 12.66 -13.59 -0.19
CA MET A 46 13.49 -14.72 -0.55
C MET A 46 14.48 -15.00 0.54
N ALA A 47 15.09 -16.14 0.48
CA ALA A 47 16.14 -16.52 1.41
C ALA A 47 17.43 -16.74 0.63
N ASP A 48 18.55 -16.37 1.23
CA ASP A 48 19.84 -16.68 0.62
C ASP A 48 20.29 -18.08 1.04
N GLY A 49 21.49 -18.45 0.65
CA GLY A 49 21.98 -19.80 0.95
C GLY A 49 22.24 -20.05 2.42
N ASP A 50 22.29 -18.99 3.23
CA ASP A 50 22.53 -19.10 4.65
C ASP A 50 21.25 -18.99 5.47
N GLY A 51 20.12 -18.91 4.83
CA GLY A 51 18.84 -18.82 5.52
C GLY A 51 18.41 -17.42 5.90
N ASN A 52 19.12 -16.40 5.44
CA ASN A 52 18.73 -15.03 5.74
C ASN A 52 17.63 -14.57 4.81
N LEU A 53 16.62 -13.91 5.37
CA LEU A 53 15.52 -13.40 4.57
C LEU A 53 15.86 -12.04 4.00
N LEU A 54 15.41 -11.81 2.80
CA LEU A 54 15.62 -10.51 2.16
C LEU A 54 14.43 -10.17 1.29
N VAL A 55 14.25 -8.88 1.06
CA VAL A 55 13.19 -8.39 0.18
C VAL A 55 13.81 -8.14 -1.17
N GLY A 56 13.23 -8.77 -2.20
CA GLY A 56 13.73 -8.61 -3.56
C GLY A 56 14.03 -9.95 -4.17
N ALA A 57 14.45 -9.92 -5.42
CA ALA A 57 14.60 -11.13 -6.21
C ALA A 57 16.03 -11.65 -6.24
N ASN A 58 16.86 -11.21 -5.30
CA ASN A 58 18.27 -11.60 -5.30
C ASN A 58 18.59 -12.81 -4.43
N GLY A 59 17.58 -13.44 -3.88
CA GLY A 59 17.79 -14.62 -3.06
C GLY A 59 17.85 -15.89 -3.88
N ARG A 60 18.07 -17.00 -3.20
CA ARG A 60 18.14 -18.28 -3.87
C ARG A 60 16.81 -19.00 -3.85
N TYR A 61 16.01 -18.79 -2.81
CA TYR A 61 14.79 -19.54 -2.61
C TYR A 61 13.64 -18.61 -2.33
N TYR A 62 12.48 -18.89 -2.91
CA TYR A 62 11.28 -18.14 -2.60
C TYR A 62 10.76 -18.60 -1.25
N VAL A 63 10.45 -17.64 -0.41
CA VAL A 63 9.83 -17.88 0.88
C VAL A 63 8.40 -17.38 0.84
N ALA A 64 8.20 -16.19 0.31
CA ALA A 64 6.88 -15.58 0.27
C ALA A 64 6.85 -14.54 -0.83
N GLN A 65 5.64 -14.16 -1.20
CA GLN A 65 5.44 -13.06 -2.14
C GLN A 65 4.23 -12.28 -1.65
N VAL A 66 4.39 -10.98 -1.53
CA VAL A 66 3.33 -10.13 -1.02
C VAL A 66 2.82 -9.28 -2.16
N GLU A 67 1.53 -9.32 -2.38
CA GLU A 67 0.90 -8.50 -3.40
C GLU A 67 0.09 -7.43 -2.69
N ILE A 68 0.43 -6.17 -2.95
CA ILE A 68 -0.16 -5.03 -2.26
C ILE A 68 -1.06 -4.31 -3.25
N PRO A 69 -2.33 -4.06 -2.90
CA PRO A 69 -3.24 -3.40 -3.83
C PRO A 69 -2.84 -1.94 -4.03
N PRO A 70 -3.29 -1.32 -5.11
CA PRO A 70 -2.97 0.09 -5.34
C PRO A 70 -3.65 0.97 -4.31
N ILE A 71 -3.11 2.17 -4.17
CA ILE A 71 -3.69 3.15 -3.27
C ILE A 71 -5.06 3.55 -3.80
N GLU A 72 -6.04 3.57 -2.92
CA GLU A 72 -7.35 4.06 -3.25
C GLU A 72 -7.50 5.45 -2.70
N TYR A 73 -8.19 6.29 -3.44
CA TYR A 73 -8.38 7.67 -3.03
C TYR A 73 -9.86 7.96 -2.84
N GLU A 74 -10.11 8.79 -1.86
CA GLU A 74 -11.45 9.28 -1.64
C GLU A 74 -11.49 10.71 -2.18
N GLU A 75 -12.46 10.98 -3.03
CA GLU A 75 -12.59 12.30 -3.60
C GLU A 75 -13.71 13.02 -2.89
N THR A 76 -13.42 14.22 -2.44
CA THR A 76 -14.39 15.04 -1.75
C THR A 76 -14.51 16.34 -2.51
N VAL A 77 -15.74 16.74 -2.79
CA VAL A 77 -15.98 18.01 -3.43
C VAL A 77 -16.08 19.05 -2.33
N VAL A 78 -15.20 20.02 -2.39
CA VAL A 78 -15.17 21.08 -1.40
C VAL A 78 -15.60 22.36 -2.09
N GLU A 79 -16.59 23.02 -1.50
CA GLU A 79 -17.05 24.27 -2.05
C GLU A 79 -16.17 25.35 -1.50
N ALA A 80 -15.49 26.02 -2.37
CA ALA A 80 -14.61 27.09 -1.94
C ALA A 80 -15.42 28.33 -1.69
N GLU A 81 -15.04 29.04 -0.66
CA GLU A 81 -15.71 30.28 -0.39
C GLU A 81 -15.31 31.31 -1.39
N PRO A 82 -16.22 32.19 -1.78
CA PRO A 82 -15.85 33.24 -2.67
C PRO A 82 -14.82 34.12 -2.01
N MET A 83 -13.87 34.52 -2.78
CA MET A 83 -12.86 35.42 -2.26
C MET A 83 -13.45 36.74 -2.09
N PRO A 84 -13.27 37.29 -0.96
CA PRO A 84 -13.81 38.61 -0.76
C PRO A 84 -13.22 39.58 -1.72
N ALA A 85 -12.01 39.42 -1.98
CA ALA A 85 -11.44 40.35 -2.83
C ALA A 85 -12.01 40.27 -4.13
N ALA A 86 -12.55 39.20 -4.34
CA ALA A 86 -13.01 39.13 -5.61
C ALA A 86 -13.93 40.21 -5.84
N GLU A 87 -14.17 40.58 -4.86
CA GLU A 87 -14.91 41.53 -5.13
C GLU A 87 -14.41 42.51 -5.59
N SER A 88 -13.93 42.69 -5.71
CA SER A 88 -13.43 43.60 -6.14
C SER A 88 -13.66 43.98 -7.15
N GLU A 89 -13.74 44.19 -7.35
CA GLU A 89 -13.78 44.71 -8.20
C GLU A 89 -14.32 44.69 -8.97
N GLY A 90 -14.61 44.73 -8.98
CA GLY A 90 -15.09 44.77 -9.64
C GLY A 90 -15.40 44.84 -10.58
N ASP A 91 -15.34 44.55 -10.87
CA ASP A 91 -15.43 44.53 -11.88
C ASP A 91 -16.48 44.02 -12.17
N GLY A 92 -17.02 44.20 -12.05
CA GLY A 92 -18.02 43.73 -12.18
C GLY A 92 -18.42 43.18 -13.30
N GLU A 93 -18.06 43.29 -14.03
CA GLU A 93 -18.29 42.84 -15.11
C GLU A 93 -18.32 41.57 -15.10
N ASN A 94 -17.96 40.99 -14.72
CA ASN A 94 -17.80 39.81 -14.77
C ASN A 94 -18.80 39.21 -14.19
N GLN A 95 -19.53 39.43 -14.18
CA GLN A 95 -20.40 39.00 -13.66
C GLN A 95 -20.78 37.77 -13.78
N ASP A 96 -20.78 37.32 -14.66
CA ASP A 96 -21.09 36.11 -14.77
C ASP A 96 -20.38 35.33 -13.94
N GLY A 97 -19.39 35.48 -13.90
CA GLY A 97 -18.66 34.70 -13.11
C GLY A 97 -18.93 34.79 -11.71
N GLY A 98 -19.32 35.85 -11.34
CA GLY A 98 -19.35 36.03 -9.98
C GLY A 98 -20.22 35.11 -9.27
N THR A 99 -21.11 34.57 -9.89
CA THR A 99 -21.93 33.76 -9.15
C THR A 99 -21.47 32.42 -9.04
N GLU A 100 -20.33 32.15 -9.61
CA GLU A 100 -19.94 30.87 -9.56
C GLU A 100 -19.43 30.46 -8.30
N THR A 101 -19.83 29.34 -7.74
CA THR A 101 -19.19 28.78 -6.60
C THR A 101 -18.09 27.93 -7.10
N ARG A 102 -16.91 28.17 -6.63
CA ARG A 102 -15.82 27.38 -7.02
C ARG A 102 -15.87 26.10 -6.27
N THR A 103 -15.82 24.98 -6.93
CA THR A 103 -15.70 23.70 -6.28
C THR A 103 -14.36 23.11 -6.63
N THR A 104 -13.71 22.52 -5.65
CA THR A 104 -12.48 21.81 -5.88
C THR A 104 -12.68 20.38 -5.43
N VAL A 105 -12.02 19.47 -6.11
CA VAL A 105 -12.06 18.09 -5.74
C VAL A 105 -10.76 17.79 -5.04
N GLU A 106 -10.87 17.33 -3.80
CA GLU A 106 -9.70 16.94 -3.04
C GLU A 106 -9.62 15.44 -3.01
N ARG A 107 -8.46 14.91 -3.28
CA ARG A 107 -8.23 13.48 -3.24
C ARG A 107 -7.40 13.18 -2.02
N THR A 108 -7.88 12.26 -1.20
CA THR A 108 -7.18 11.83 0.00
C THR A 108 -6.92 10.35 -0.10
N ALA A 109 -5.68 9.96 0.09
CA ALA A 109 -5.33 8.56 0.04
C ALA A 109 -5.97 7.85 1.23
N LYS A 110 -6.65 6.75 0.94
CA LYS A 110 -7.23 5.94 1.99
C LYS A 110 -6.15 5.06 2.59
N PRO A 111 -6.27 4.71 3.86
CA PRO A 111 -5.29 3.80 4.44
C PRO A 111 -5.32 2.46 3.73
N LEU A 112 -4.21 1.77 3.76
CA LEU A 112 -4.13 0.45 3.16
C LEU A 112 -5.13 -0.49 3.83
N ASN A 113 -5.93 -1.14 3.00
CA ASN A 113 -6.84 -2.15 3.49
C ASN A 113 -6.11 -3.48 3.44
N THR A 114 -5.66 -3.95 4.58
CA THR A 114 -4.87 -5.17 4.63
C THR A 114 -5.68 -6.40 4.27
N ASP A 115 -7.01 -6.30 4.28
CA ASP A 115 -7.82 -7.43 3.84
C ASP A 115 -7.63 -7.72 2.36
N GLU A 116 -7.12 -6.76 1.61
CA GLU A 116 -6.91 -6.92 0.18
C GLU A 116 -5.48 -7.29 -0.16
N VAL A 117 -4.61 -7.43 0.82
CA VAL A 117 -3.25 -7.87 0.61
C VAL A 117 -3.24 -9.38 0.45
N THR A 118 -2.47 -9.87 -0.50
CA THR A 118 -2.32 -11.30 -0.72
C THR A 118 -0.91 -11.73 -0.35
N LEU A 119 -0.81 -12.77 0.43
CA LEU A 119 0.47 -13.34 0.83
C LEU A 119 0.55 -14.75 0.29
N ARG A 120 1.53 -15.00 -0.55
CA ARG A 120 1.77 -16.33 -1.09
C ARG A 120 2.98 -16.91 -0.40
N LEU A 121 2.88 -18.15 0.01
CA LEU A 121 3.91 -18.80 0.81
C LEU A 121 4.38 -20.06 0.12
N TRP A 122 5.69 -20.25 0.12
CA TRP A 122 6.30 -21.49 -0.38
C TRP A 122 6.91 -22.25 0.79
N SER A 123 7.07 -23.54 0.61
CA SER A 123 7.63 -24.37 1.66
C SER A 123 9.07 -23.97 1.96
N VAL A 124 9.39 -23.88 3.24
CA VAL A 124 10.75 -23.66 3.69
C VAL A 124 11.30 -24.92 4.38
N ALA A 125 10.66 -26.04 4.16
CA ALA A 125 11.13 -27.29 4.75
C ALA A 125 12.51 -27.61 4.20
N GLY A 126 13.43 -27.92 5.06
CA GLY A 126 14.80 -28.16 4.64
C GLY A 126 15.69 -26.93 4.69
N PHE A 127 15.13 -25.76 4.99
CA PHE A 127 15.94 -24.56 5.15
C PHE A 127 15.92 -24.15 6.61
N ASP A 128 16.96 -23.43 7.03
CA ASP A 128 17.05 -22.96 8.41
C ASP A 128 16.34 -21.61 8.56
N ILE A 129 15.09 -21.59 8.24
CA ILE A 129 14.30 -20.37 8.34
C ILE A 129 13.21 -20.59 9.36
N TYR A 130 13.07 -19.65 10.27
CA TYR A 130 12.12 -19.79 11.36
C TYR A 130 11.09 -18.69 11.35
#